data_cc1f6d5f930a340c11dc3bbd59c58591
#
_entry.id   cc1f6d5f930a340c11dc3bbd59c58591
#
_cell.length_a   1.000
_cell.length_b   1.000
_cell.length_c   1.000
_cell.angle_alpha   90.00
_cell.angle_beta   90.00
_cell.angle_gamma   90.00
#
_symmetry.space_group_name_H-M   'P 1'
#
loop_
_entity.id
_entity.type
_entity.pdbx_description
1 polymer ?
#
loop_
_entity_poly.entity_id
_entity_poly.type
_entity_poly.pdbx_seq_one_letter_code
_entity_poly.pdbx_strand_id
1 'polypeptide(L)'
;AGKSFIMPSQKYIDYEAKAVWYCKKAGVHEPIDYPVEVKCLFYMPTKRRVDLTNLLEAVDDVMVKARVLLDDHCGIIVSHDESRVLYDKETPRTEVSITAYE
;
A
#
# COMPACT_ATOMS: atom_id res chain seq x y z
N ALA A 1 -2.88 -5.56 -16.57
CA ALA A 1 -1.99 -6.32 -15.69
C ALA A 1 -1.88 -5.65 -14.35
N GLY A 2 -1.77 -6.45 -13.30
CA GLY A 2 -1.65 -5.96 -11.94
C GLY A 2 -0.23 -6.03 -11.44
N LYS A 3 0.03 -5.30 -10.35
CA LYS A 3 1.27 -5.40 -9.62
C LYS A 3 0.96 -5.69 -8.17
N SER A 4 1.79 -6.53 -7.55
CA SER A 4 1.61 -6.87 -6.13
C SER A 4 2.96 -6.82 -5.44
N PHE A 5 2.97 -6.38 -4.20
CA PHE A 5 4.18 -6.40 -3.39
C PHE A 5 3.81 -6.49 -1.92
N ILE A 6 4.79 -6.87 -1.11
CA ILE A 6 4.60 -7.06 0.32
C ILE A 6 5.57 -6.15 1.05
N MET A 7 5.05 -5.38 2.02
CA MET A 7 5.86 -4.57 2.90
C MET A 7 5.83 -5.18 4.30
N PRO A 8 6.96 -5.52 4.91
CA PRO A 8 6.97 -5.97 6.30
C PRO A 8 6.41 -4.90 7.22
N SER A 9 5.71 -5.33 8.27
CA SER A 9 5.18 -4.40 9.26
C SER A 9 6.32 -3.67 9.96
N GLN A 10 6.18 -2.36 10.09
CA GLN A 10 7.12 -1.52 10.80
C GLN A 10 6.39 -0.84 11.95
N LYS A 11 7.06 -0.71 13.06
CA LYS A 11 6.43 -0.08 14.22
C LYS A 11 6.69 1.38 14.34
N TYR A 12 7.61 1.95 13.57
CA TYR A 12 8.14 3.23 13.96
C TYR A 12 8.54 4.12 12.82
N ILE A 13 9.24 5.09 13.22
CA ILE A 13 9.74 6.25 12.54
C ILE A 13 10.28 6.01 11.13
N ASP A 14 11.00 4.93 10.92
CA ASP A 14 11.58 4.65 9.61
C ASP A 14 10.67 3.78 8.74
N TYR A 15 9.40 3.62 9.14
CA TYR A 15 8.43 2.88 8.35
C TYR A 15 8.35 3.44 6.92
N GLU A 16 8.24 4.75 6.81
CA GLU A 16 8.11 5.39 5.51
C GLU A 16 9.33 5.13 4.62
N ALA A 17 10.53 5.29 5.16
CA ALA A 17 11.75 5.08 4.39
C ALA A 17 11.87 3.65 3.89
N LYS A 18 11.57 2.68 4.74
CA LYS A 18 11.62 1.27 4.35
C LYS A 18 10.50 0.91 3.39
N ALA A 19 9.32 1.45 3.60
CA ALA A 19 8.19 1.22 2.70
C ALA A 19 8.48 1.76 1.31
N VAL A 20 9.10 2.94 1.22
CA VAL A 20 9.54 3.50 -0.06
C VAL A 20 10.53 2.56 -0.73
N TRP A 21 11.48 2.03 0.02
CA TRP A 21 12.46 1.11 -0.53
C TRP A 21 11.80 -0.17 -1.08
N TYR A 22 10.85 -0.75 -0.33
CA TYR A 22 10.15 -1.95 -0.79
C TYR A 22 9.31 -1.66 -2.04
N CYS A 23 8.67 -0.50 -2.10
CA CYS A 23 7.91 -0.12 -3.29
C CYS A 23 8.80 0.00 -4.51
N LYS A 24 9.97 0.62 -4.37
CA LYS A 24 10.93 0.73 -5.47
C LYS A 24 11.43 -0.63 -5.92
N LYS A 25 11.66 -1.53 -4.98
CA LYS A 25 12.12 -2.88 -5.27
C LYS A 25 11.09 -3.70 -6.03
N ALA A 26 9.81 -3.33 -5.95
CA ALA A 26 8.74 -4.01 -6.69
C ALA A 26 8.84 -3.84 -8.21
N GLY A 27 9.80 -3.05 -8.69
CA GLY A 27 10.09 -2.95 -10.12
C GLY A 27 9.25 -1.93 -10.88
N VAL A 28 8.68 -0.97 -10.18
CA VAL A 28 7.95 0.12 -10.85
C VAL A 28 8.95 1.21 -11.19
N HIS A 29 9.26 1.37 -12.47
CA HIS A 29 10.26 2.34 -12.94
C HIS A 29 9.68 3.69 -13.25
N GLU A 30 8.42 3.73 -13.72
CA GLU A 30 7.72 4.97 -14.00
C GLU A 30 6.45 5.03 -13.18
N PRO A 31 6.10 6.22 -12.63
CA PRO A 31 4.88 6.33 -11.85
C PRO A 31 3.65 5.98 -12.69
N ILE A 32 2.72 5.27 -12.08
CA ILE A 32 1.46 4.94 -12.72
C ILE A 32 0.65 6.23 -12.85
N ASP A 33 0.24 6.56 -14.07
CA ASP A 33 -0.49 7.79 -14.38
C ASP A 33 -1.87 7.53 -14.95
N TYR A 34 -2.42 6.35 -14.72
CA TYR A 34 -3.75 5.95 -15.21
C TYR A 34 -4.57 5.38 -14.05
N PRO A 35 -5.91 5.31 -14.20
CA PRO A 35 -6.77 4.85 -13.10
C PRO A 35 -6.49 3.41 -12.68
N VAL A 36 -6.37 3.20 -11.38
CA VAL A 36 -6.12 1.87 -10.80
C VAL A 36 -7.00 1.66 -9.57
N GLU A 37 -7.17 0.39 -9.24
CA GLU A 37 -7.74 -0.03 -7.96
C GLU A 37 -6.59 -0.51 -7.09
N VAL A 38 -6.54 -0.07 -5.83
CA VAL A 38 -5.48 -0.43 -4.89
C VAL A 38 -6.11 -1.18 -3.73
N LYS A 39 -5.75 -2.44 -3.59
CA LYS A 39 -6.20 -3.26 -2.45
C LYS A 39 -5.06 -3.45 -1.48
N CYS A 40 -5.30 -3.15 -0.21
CA CYS A 40 -4.31 -3.31 0.85
C CYS A 40 -4.83 -4.27 1.91
N LEU A 41 -4.06 -5.31 2.20
CA LEU A 41 -4.36 -6.22 3.29
C LEU A 41 -3.34 -5.97 4.39
N PHE A 42 -3.81 -5.44 5.52
CA PHE A 42 -2.96 -5.07 6.64
C PHE A 42 -2.98 -6.18 7.68
N TYR A 43 -1.95 -7.02 7.67
CA TYR A 43 -1.83 -8.11 8.65
C TYR A 43 -1.12 -7.59 9.88
N MET A 44 -1.89 -7.31 10.91
CA MET A 44 -1.40 -6.68 12.14
C MET A 44 -0.89 -7.72 13.14
N PRO A 45 0.12 -7.39 13.95
CA PRO A 45 0.67 -8.33 14.93
C PRO A 45 -0.22 -8.54 16.15
N THR A 46 -1.16 -7.63 16.39
CA THR A 46 -2.10 -7.72 17.51
C THR A 46 -3.49 -7.37 17.04
N LYS A 47 -4.49 -7.65 17.87
CA LYS A 47 -5.88 -7.32 17.57
C LYS A 47 -6.28 -5.95 18.09
N ARG A 48 -5.31 -5.08 18.34
CA ARG A 48 -5.58 -3.70 18.77
C ARG A 48 -6.35 -2.96 17.69
N ARG A 49 -7.22 -2.06 18.09
CA ARG A 49 -7.98 -1.25 17.15
C ARG A 49 -7.05 -0.33 16.36
N VAL A 50 -7.27 -0.28 15.06
CA VAL A 50 -6.58 0.64 14.16
C VAL A 50 -7.61 1.20 13.21
N ASP A 51 -7.30 2.35 12.63
CA ASP A 51 -8.18 3.03 11.69
C ASP A 51 -7.76 2.66 10.27
N LEU A 52 -8.61 1.91 9.58
CA LEU A 52 -8.32 1.47 8.21
C LEU A 52 -8.06 2.66 7.27
N THR A 53 -8.83 3.73 7.41
CA THR A 53 -8.66 4.91 6.55
C THR A 53 -7.28 5.53 6.71
N ASN A 54 -6.80 5.64 7.95
CA ASN A 54 -5.46 6.16 8.20
C ASN A 54 -4.38 5.27 7.62
N LEU A 55 -4.56 3.95 7.69
CA LEU A 55 -3.61 3.02 7.10
C LEU A 55 -3.56 3.16 5.59
N LEU A 56 -4.71 3.30 4.95
CA LEU A 56 -4.80 3.49 3.51
C LEU A 56 -4.12 4.79 3.08
N GLU A 57 -4.37 5.89 3.81
CA GLU A 57 -3.71 7.16 3.52
C GLU A 57 -2.19 7.05 3.61
N ALA A 58 -1.70 6.34 4.62
CA ALA A 58 -0.26 6.17 4.80
C ALA A 58 0.35 5.40 3.62
N VAL A 59 -0.32 4.34 3.16
CA VAL A 59 0.17 3.57 2.02
C VAL A 59 0.15 4.40 0.75
N ASP A 60 -0.93 5.17 0.53
CA ASP A 60 -1.03 6.03 -0.65
C ASP A 60 0.09 7.07 -0.67
N ASP A 61 0.37 7.70 0.46
CA ASP A 61 1.46 8.67 0.57
C ASP A 61 2.80 8.03 0.24
N VAL A 62 3.05 6.84 0.77
CA VAL A 62 4.30 6.11 0.51
C VAL A 62 4.43 5.80 -0.98
N MET A 63 3.36 5.34 -1.61
CA MET A 63 3.41 5.00 -3.03
C MET A 63 3.67 6.22 -3.92
N VAL A 64 3.13 7.37 -3.56
CA VAL A 64 3.41 8.61 -4.29
C VAL A 64 4.86 9.03 -4.08
N LYS A 65 5.34 9.00 -2.84
CA LYS A 65 6.73 9.35 -2.53
C LYS A 65 7.73 8.41 -3.18
N ALA A 66 7.39 7.14 -3.28
CA ALA A 66 8.24 6.14 -3.92
C ALA A 66 8.12 6.15 -5.44
N ARG A 67 7.28 7.01 -5.98
CA ARG A 67 7.03 7.14 -7.41
C ARG A 67 6.44 5.87 -8.03
N VAL A 68 5.68 5.14 -7.25
CA VAL A 68 4.87 4.01 -7.75
C VAL A 68 3.63 4.57 -8.44
N LEU A 69 3.00 5.57 -7.82
CA LEU A 69 1.86 6.29 -8.37
C LEU A 69 2.25 7.74 -8.60
N LEU A 70 1.71 8.34 -9.65
CA LEU A 70 1.98 9.74 -9.95
C LEU A 70 1.35 10.65 -8.89
N ASP A 71 0.14 10.31 -8.46
CA ASP A 71 -0.60 11.07 -7.45
C ASP A 71 -1.63 10.13 -6.82
N ASP A 72 -2.34 10.60 -5.79
CA ASP A 72 -3.35 9.80 -5.10
C ASP A 72 -4.76 10.33 -5.28
N HIS A 73 -4.99 11.27 -6.19
CA HIS A 73 -6.33 11.76 -6.45
C HIS A 73 -7.16 10.72 -7.23
N CYS A 74 -8.45 10.96 -7.36
CA CYS A 74 -9.38 9.98 -7.93
C CYS A 74 -9.15 9.65 -9.41
N GLY A 75 -8.31 10.41 -10.10
CA GLY A 75 -7.92 10.09 -11.46
C GLY A 75 -6.86 8.97 -11.51
N ILE A 76 -6.24 8.66 -10.38
CA ILE A 76 -5.23 7.62 -10.27
C ILE A 76 -5.74 6.48 -9.38
N ILE A 77 -6.21 6.79 -8.17
CA ILE A 77 -6.76 5.76 -7.27
C ILE A 77 -8.28 5.88 -7.29
N VAL A 78 -8.93 4.97 -7.99
CA VAL A 78 -10.39 5.00 -8.09
C VAL A 78 -11.06 4.22 -6.99
N SER A 79 -10.39 3.27 -6.37
CA SER A 79 -10.97 2.52 -5.26
C SER A 79 -9.91 1.84 -4.41
N HIS A 80 -10.30 1.54 -3.17
CA HIS A 80 -9.56 0.67 -2.26
C HIS A 80 -10.41 -0.55 -1.90
N ASP A 81 -11.27 -0.96 -2.81
CA ASP A 81 -12.19 -2.07 -2.56
C ASP A 81 -11.47 -3.32 -2.07
N GLU A 82 -12.12 -4.03 -1.15
CA GLU A 82 -11.62 -5.26 -0.54
C GLU A 82 -10.39 -5.06 0.35
N SER A 83 -9.98 -3.82 0.60
CA SER A 83 -8.94 -3.55 1.59
C SER A 83 -9.48 -3.87 2.99
N ARG A 84 -8.63 -4.44 3.83
CA ARG A 84 -9.06 -4.82 5.18
C ARG A 84 -7.91 -4.94 6.15
N VAL A 85 -8.23 -4.84 7.42
CA VAL A 85 -7.30 -5.08 8.51
C VAL A 85 -7.49 -6.52 8.97
N LEU A 86 -6.40 -7.27 8.99
CA LEU A 86 -6.38 -8.68 9.36
C LEU A 86 -5.38 -8.87 10.50
N TYR A 87 -5.24 -10.10 10.97
CA TYR A 87 -4.36 -10.39 12.08
C TYR A 87 -3.42 -11.54 11.70
N ASP A 88 -2.14 -11.34 11.89
CA ASP A 88 -1.13 -12.38 11.74
C ASP A 88 0.03 -12.08 12.67
N LYS A 89 0.06 -12.78 13.80
CA LYS A 89 1.09 -12.59 14.81
C LYS A 89 2.47 -13.03 14.31
N GLU A 90 2.49 -14.06 13.50
CA GLU A 90 3.76 -14.67 13.07
C GLU A 90 4.45 -13.83 11.99
N THR A 91 3.69 -13.28 11.07
CA THR A 91 4.25 -12.56 9.92
C THR A 91 3.43 -11.29 9.66
N PRO A 92 3.52 -10.29 10.54
CA PRO A 92 2.83 -9.02 10.30
C PRO A 92 3.37 -8.39 9.02
N ARG A 93 2.45 -7.87 8.19
CA ARG A 93 2.85 -7.30 6.90
C ARG A 93 1.71 -6.54 6.27
N THR A 94 2.02 -5.78 5.23
CA THR A 94 1.00 -5.17 4.36
C THR A 94 1.18 -5.74 2.96
N GLU A 95 0.13 -6.32 2.42
CA GLU A 95 0.13 -6.80 1.04
C GLU A 95 -0.64 -5.81 0.19
N VAL A 96 0.00 -5.30 -0.85
CA VAL A 96 -0.58 -4.30 -1.73
C VAL A 96 -0.75 -4.88 -3.12
N SER A 97 -1.94 -4.74 -3.69
CA SER A 97 -2.23 -5.15 -5.07
C SER A 97 -2.78 -3.96 -5.83
N ILE A 98 -2.19 -3.67 -6.97
CA ILE A 98 -2.58 -2.56 -7.83
C ILE A 98 -3.04 -3.14 -9.16
N THR A 99 -4.27 -2.85 -9.55
CA THR A 99 -4.87 -3.37 -10.77
C THR A 99 -5.43 -2.22 -11.60
N ALA A 100 -5.16 -2.23 -12.90
CA ALA A 100 -5.69 -1.20 -13.79
C ALA A 100 -7.22 -1.23 -13.75
N TYR A 101 -7.83 -0.04 -13.66
CA TYR A 101 -9.27 0.10 -13.67
C TYR A 101 -9.74 0.17 -15.13
N GLU A 102 -10.65 -0.72 -15.48
CA GLU A 102 -11.16 -0.76 -16.84
C GLU A 102 -12.65 -0.53 -16.90
#